data_afa2dcaecab9fad01af458734a60d976
#
_entry.id   afa2dcaecab9fad01af458734a60d976
#
_cell.length_a   1.000
_cell.length_b   1.000
_cell.length_c   1.000
_cell.angle_alpha   90.00
_cell.angle_beta   90.00
_cell.angle_gamma   90.00
#
_symmetry.space_group_name_H-M   'P 1'
#
loop_
_entity.id
_entity.type
_entity.pdbx_description
1 polymer ?
#
loop_
_entity_poly.entity_id
_entity_poly.type
_entity_poly.pdbx_seq_one_letter_code
_entity_poly.pdbx_strand_id
1 'polypeptide(L)'
;MMPVILIGFMAAGKSTIANALSQKNFIDLDQAIEKEIEMPIMQFFQEHGEDRFRQIERETLEAAVLSGFNVATGGGIVKLEENRKCLKKMKEVVYLKADFETLYNRILSDKENSRPLALQTRKEVEKLFQQRESFYEEVADIIIETKDKSPEEIAKEIQELK
;
A
#
# COMPACT_ATOMS: atom_id res chain seq x y z
N MET A 1 2.18 1.89 -21.85
CA MET A 1 1.17 1.76 -20.76
C MET A 1 1.58 2.62 -19.58
N MET A 2 0.63 3.35 -19.00
CA MET A 2 0.92 4.14 -17.82
C MET A 2 1.04 3.23 -16.61
N PRO A 3 2.02 3.48 -15.73
CA PRO A 3 2.17 2.67 -14.54
C PRO A 3 1.00 2.86 -13.57
N VAL A 4 0.73 1.81 -12.82
CA VAL A 4 -0.34 1.77 -11.81
C VAL A 4 0.29 1.96 -10.43
N ILE A 5 -0.36 2.77 -9.61
CA ILE A 5 0.03 2.93 -8.21
C ILE A 5 -1.07 2.29 -7.36
N LEU A 6 -0.70 1.24 -6.62
CA LEU A 6 -1.63 0.49 -5.80
C LEU A 6 -1.61 1.00 -4.37
N ILE A 7 -2.78 1.37 -3.87
CA ILE A 7 -2.97 1.81 -2.50
C ILE A 7 -4.01 0.93 -1.81
N GLY A 8 -3.99 0.91 -0.51
CA GLY A 8 -4.92 0.12 0.28
C GLY A 8 -4.35 -0.20 1.65
N PHE A 9 -5.21 -0.71 2.51
CA PHE A 9 -4.83 -1.09 3.88
C PHE A 9 -3.87 -2.28 3.87
N MET A 10 -3.24 -2.57 5.01
CA MET A 10 -2.44 -3.79 5.15
C MET A 10 -3.22 -5.02 4.71
N ALA A 11 -2.53 -5.99 4.14
CA ALA A 11 -3.09 -7.25 3.66
C ALA A 11 -4.11 -7.10 2.53
N ALA A 12 -4.20 -5.92 1.90
CA ALA A 12 -5.06 -5.73 0.72
C ALA A 12 -4.53 -6.45 -0.52
N GLY A 13 -3.26 -6.89 -0.52
CA GLY A 13 -2.67 -7.63 -1.63
C GLY A 13 -1.93 -6.79 -2.65
N LYS A 14 -1.49 -5.62 -2.28
CA LYS A 14 -0.85 -4.66 -3.19
C LYS A 14 0.37 -5.23 -3.92
N SER A 15 1.30 -5.84 -3.19
CA SER A 15 2.51 -6.40 -3.80
C SER A 15 2.21 -7.58 -4.71
N THR A 16 1.29 -8.45 -4.30
CA THR A 16 0.87 -9.60 -5.09
C THR A 16 0.25 -9.16 -6.42
N ILE A 17 -0.61 -8.14 -6.37
CA ILE A 17 -1.27 -7.63 -7.58
C ILE A 17 -0.30 -6.85 -8.46
N ALA A 18 0.62 -6.07 -7.88
CA ALA A 18 1.66 -5.40 -8.64
C ALA A 18 2.51 -6.41 -9.43
N ASN A 19 2.86 -7.53 -8.78
CA ASN A 19 3.58 -8.61 -9.42
C ASN A 19 2.76 -9.28 -10.54
N ALA A 20 1.46 -9.46 -10.34
CA ALA A 20 0.58 -10.03 -11.36
C ALA A 20 0.41 -9.10 -12.57
N LEU A 21 0.48 -7.79 -12.36
CA LEU A 21 0.42 -6.81 -13.45
C LEU A 21 1.71 -6.80 -14.28
N SER A 22 2.87 -6.93 -13.64
CA SER A 22 4.15 -6.97 -14.33
C SER A 22 5.23 -7.53 -13.40
N GLN A 23 5.69 -8.73 -13.70
CA GLN A 23 6.73 -9.40 -12.89
C GLN A 23 8.07 -8.68 -12.90
N LYS A 24 8.36 -7.91 -13.94
CA LYS A 24 9.69 -7.30 -14.13
C LYS A 24 9.77 -5.82 -13.75
N ASN A 25 8.64 -5.13 -13.75
CA ASN A 25 8.61 -3.68 -13.67
C ASN A 25 7.68 -3.19 -12.57
N PHE A 26 7.93 -3.63 -11.32
CA PHE A 26 7.22 -3.04 -10.21
C PHE A 26 8.16 -2.76 -9.04
N ILE A 27 7.77 -1.77 -8.23
CA ILE A 27 8.47 -1.39 -7.01
C ILE A 27 7.53 -1.67 -5.84
N ASP A 28 7.99 -2.47 -4.88
CA ASP A 28 7.36 -2.56 -3.57
C ASP A 28 8.00 -1.48 -2.71
N LEU A 29 7.22 -0.48 -2.35
CA LEU A 29 7.75 0.71 -1.67
C LEU A 29 8.38 0.38 -0.32
N ASP A 30 7.74 -0.49 0.46
CA ASP A 30 8.27 -0.90 1.76
C ASP A 30 9.62 -1.62 1.61
N GLN A 31 9.74 -2.50 0.61
CA GLN A 31 11.02 -3.18 0.32
C GLN A 31 12.09 -2.19 -0.12
N ALA A 32 11.73 -1.22 -0.95
CA ALA A 32 12.66 -0.18 -1.39
C ALA A 32 13.17 0.64 -0.21
N ILE A 33 12.28 0.98 0.72
CA ILE A 33 12.64 1.72 1.93
C ILE A 33 13.57 0.87 2.81
N GLU A 34 13.23 -0.40 3.06
CA GLU A 34 14.06 -1.27 3.90
C GLU A 34 15.46 -1.46 3.32
N LYS A 35 15.57 -1.50 2.00
CA LYS A 35 16.87 -1.58 1.34
C LYS A 35 17.69 -0.30 1.56
N GLU A 36 17.04 0.84 1.52
CA GLU A 36 17.70 2.16 1.72
C GLU A 36 18.16 2.36 3.16
N ILE A 37 17.29 2.03 4.13
CA ILE A 37 17.61 2.21 5.55
C ILE A 37 18.43 1.04 6.13
N GLU A 38 18.58 -0.06 5.40
CA GLU A 38 19.35 -1.24 5.76
C GLU A 38 18.88 -1.91 7.06
N MET A 39 17.58 -1.86 7.33
CA MET A 39 16.96 -2.51 8.48
C MET A 39 15.46 -2.69 8.25
N PRO A 40 14.79 -3.57 9.04
CA PRO A 40 13.34 -3.68 8.99
C PRO A 40 12.66 -2.36 9.39
N ILE A 41 11.53 -2.05 8.77
CA ILE A 41 10.77 -0.82 9.06
C ILE A 41 10.42 -0.72 10.55
N MET A 42 9.99 -1.83 11.17
CA MET A 42 9.65 -1.85 12.60
C MET A 42 10.82 -1.39 13.47
N GLN A 43 12.02 -1.86 13.17
CA GLN A 43 13.22 -1.46 13.91
C GLN A 43 13.50 0.03 13.71
N PHE A 44 13.35 0.53 12.51
CA PHE A 44 13.53 1.95 12.21
C PHE A 44 12.56 2.83 13.00
N PHE A 45 11.29 2.42 13.09
CA PHE A 45 10.30 3.10 13.93
C PHE A 45 10.72 3.19 15.37
N GLN A 46 11.23 2.09 15.92
CA GLN A 46 11.65 2.04 17.32
C GLN A 46 12.86 2.93 17.59
N GLU A 47 13.80 2.99 16.65
CA GLU A 47 15.05 3.74 16.82
C GLU A 47 14.93 5.22 16.46
N HIS A 48 14.13 5.56 15.46
CA HIS A 48 14.10 6.91 14.87
C HIS A 48 12.72 7.58 14.88
N GLY A 49 11.66 6.83 15.19
CA GLY A 49 10.29 7.35 15.27
C GLY A 49 9.56 7.40 13.95
N GLU A 50 8.24 7.61 14.03
CA GLU A 50 7.35 7.60 12.87
C GLU A 50 7.60 8.77 11.92
N ASP A 51 7.84 9.97 12.46
CA ASP A 51 8.01 11.17 11.63
C ASP A 51 9.19 11.04 10.66
N ARG A 52 10.30 10.48 11.16
CA ARG A 52 11.49 10.25 10.34
C ARG A 52 11.21 9.22 9.25
N PHE A 53 10.49 8.15 9.59
CA PHE A 53 10.07 7.14 8.62
C PHE A 53 9.17 7.75 7.54
N ARG A 54 8.18 8.56 7.93
CA ARG A 54 7.26 9.18 6.96
C ARG A 54 7.98 10.11 5.98
N GLN A 55 9.03 10.78 6.44
CA GLN A 55 9.85 11.60 5.55
C GLN A 55 10.55 10.75 4.49
N ILE A 56 11.15 9.63 4.89
CA ILE A 56 11.81 8.71 3.96
C ILE A 56 10.79 8.09 3.00
N GLU A 57 9.64 7.70 3.52
CA GLU A 57 8.54 7.14 2.71
C GLU A 57 8.11 8.13 1.63
N ARG A 58 7.95 9.40 1.98
CA ARG A 58 7.59 10.45 1.03
C ARG A 58 8.63 10.59 -0.07
N GLU A 59 9.91 10.67 0.29
CA GLU A 59 11.00 10.80 -0.69
C GLU A 59 11.07 9.59 -1.61
N THR A 60 10.87 8.39 -1.06
CA THR A 60 10.87 7.15 -1.84
C THR A 60 9.67 7.08 -2.78
N LEU A 61 8.50 7.52 -2.33
CA LEU A 61 7.31 7.60 -3.18
C LEU A 61 7.53 8.53 -4.37
N GLU A 62 8.06 9.73 -4.12
CA GLU A 62 8.32 10.71 -5.18
C GLU A 62 9.24 10.14 -6.26
N ALA A 63 10.29 9.43 -5.86
CA ALA A 63 11.19 8.77 -6.80
C ALA A 63 10.51 7.62 -7.55
N ALA A 64 9.71 6.82 -6.84
CA ALA A 64 9.05 5.66 -7.42
C ALA A 64 8.03 6.05 -8.49
N VAL A 65 7.22 7.09 -8.25
CA VAL A 65 6.21 7.51 -9.23
C VAL A 65 6.82 8.09 -10.51
N LEU A 66 8.06 8.54 -10.44
CA LEU A 66 8.79 9.04 -11.61
C LEU A 66 9.52 7.94 -12.38
N SER A 67 9.60 6.73 -11.82
CA SER A 67 10.36 5.63 -12.42
C SER A 67 9.70 5.00 -13.65
N GLY A 68 8.39 5.16 -13.79
CA GLY A 68 7.62 4.49 -14.84
C GLY A 68 7.24 3.06 -14.51
N PHE A 69 7.58 2.56 -13.32
CA PHE A 69 7.22 1.22 -12.87
C PHE A 69 5.90 1.23 -12.11
N ASN A 70 5.21 0.09 -12.08
CA ASN A 70 4.08 -0.10 -11.18
C ASN A 70 4.59 -0.02 -9.74
N VAL A 71 3.81 0.59 -8.86
CA VAL A 71 4.22 0.81 -7.47
C VAL A 71 3.18 0.21 -6.52
N ALA A 72 3.64 -0.63 -5.59
CA ALA A 72 2.82 -1.07 -4.47
C ALA A 72 3.26 -0.26 -3.24
N THR A 73 2.34 0.53 -2.69
CA THR A 73 2.64 1.41 -1.55
C THR A 73 2.40 0.72 -0.21
N GLY A 74 2.92 1.29 0.86
CA GLY A 74 2.59 0.86 2.21
C GLY A 74 1.22 1.37 2.65
N GLY A 75 0.61 0.72 3.64
CA GLY A 75 -0.75 1.06 4.10
C GLY A 75 -0.87 2.47 4.68
N GLY A 76 0.21 3.02 5.20
CA GLY A 76 0.21 4.37 5.78
C GLY A 76 0.59 5.48 4.83
N ILE A 77 0.73 5.18 3.53
CA ILE A 77 1.15 6.17 2.53
C ILE A 77 0.23 7.40 2.49
N VAL A 78 -1.04 7.21 2.77
CA VAL A 78 -2.06 8.28 2.71
C VAL A 78 -2.09 9.15 3.96
N LYS A 79 -1.33 8.83 4.99
CA LYS A 79 -1.34 9.57 6.25
C LYS A 79 -0.87 11.01 6.07
N LEU A 80 0.20 11.24 5.31
CA LEU A 80 0.71 12.59 5.05
C LEU A 80 -0.06 13.27 3.91
N GLU A 81 -0.42 14.52 4.14
CA GLU A 81 -1.06 15.33 3.11
C GLU A 81 -0.20 15.48 1.86
N GLU A 82 1.11 15.59 2.02
CA GLU A 82 2.07 15.70 0.90
C GLU A 82 1.99 14.47 0.00
N ASN A 83 1.86 13.28 0.59
CA ASN A 83 1.70 12.06 -0.18
C ASN A 83 0.36 12.03 -0.92
N ARG A 84 -0.71 12.48 -0.27
CA ARG A 84 -2.02 12.56 -0.92
C ARG A 84 -1.99 13.51 -2.10
N LYS A 85 -1.33 14.67 -1.95
CA LYS A 85 -1.16 15.62 -3.05
C LYS A 85 -0.37 15.02 -4.20
N CYS A 86 0.68 14.28 -3.90
CA CYS A 86 1.50 13.59 -4.91
C CYS A 86 0.64 12.57 -5.68
N LEU A 87 -0.13 11.76 -4.96
CA LEU A 87 -0.98 10.73 -5.56
C LEU A 87 -2.09 11.34 -6.43
N LYS A 88 -2.68 12.45 -6.00
CA LYS A 88 -3.73 13.12 -6.78
C LYS A 88 -3.26 13.64 -8.14
N LYS A 89 -1.97 13.85 -8.30
CA LYS A 89 -1.38 14.26 -9.58
C LYS A 89 -1.16 13.10 -10.54
N MET A 90 -1.20 11.87 -10.02
CA MET A 90 -1.02 10.67 -10.84
C MET A 90 -2.34 10.29 -11.51
N LYS A 91 -2.27 9.51 -12.59
CA LYS A 91 -3.45 9.18 -13.39
C LYS A 91 -3.99 7.77 -13.19
N GLU A 92 -3.23 6.92 -12.52
CA GLU A 92 -3.60 5.51 -12.40
C GLU A 92 -3.43 5.03 -10.96
N VAL A 93 -4.08 5.72 -10.03
CA VAL A 93 -4.06 5.32 -8.61
C VAL A 93 -5.23 4.38 -8.36
N VAL A 94 -4.93 3.13 -8.01
CA VAL A 94 -5.91 2.08 -7.80
C VAL A 94 -5.99 1.73 -6.32
N TYR A 95 -7.16 1.90 -5.74
CA TYR A 95 -7.44 1.52 -4.37
C TYR A 95 -7.97 0.08 -4.35
N LEU A 96 -7.21 -0.81 -3.71
CA LEU A 96 -7.62 -2.20 -3.50
C LEU A 96 -8.42 -2.25 -2.21
N LYS A 97 -9.74 -2.26 -2.34
CA LYS A 97 -10.67 -2.16 -1.23
C LYS A 97 -11.18 -3.52 -0.78
N ALA A 98 -11.25 -3.72 0.52
CA ALA A 98 -11.92 -4.88 1.13
C ALA A 98 -12.48 -4.43 2.47
N ASP A 99 -13.48 -5.16 2.98
CA ASP A 99 -14.04 -4.87 4.28
C ASP A 99 -13.03 -5.19 5.39
N PHE A 100 -13.22 -4.60 6.56
CA PHE A 100 -12.31 -4.75 7.68
C PHE A 100 -12.17 -6.22 8.10
N GLU A 101 -13.27 -6.97 8.17
CA GLU A 101 -13.24 -8.39 8.57
C GLU A 101 -12.33 -9.20 7.65
N THR A 102 -12.44 -9.02 6.35
CA THR A 102 -11.61 -9.70 5.36
C THR A 102 -10.14 -9.36 5.56
N LEU A 103 -9.84 -8.08 5.73
CA LEU A 103 -8.45 -7.61 5.91
C LEU A 103 -7.88 -8.10 7.24
N TYR A 104 -8.64 -8.03 8.31
CA TYR A 104 -8.19 -8.46 9.63
C TYR A 104 -7.89 -9.96 9.66
N ASN A 105 -8.74 -10.77 9.04
CA ASN A 105 -8.49 -12.21 8.93
C ASN A 105 -7.21 -12.51 8.14
N ARG A 106 -6.92 -11.73 7.09
CA ARG A 106 -5.68 -11.86 6.33
C ARG A 106 -4.46 -11.50 7.18
N ILE A 107 -4.57 -10.43 7.99
CA ILE A 107 -3.49 -10.01 8.89
C ILE A 107 -3.18 -11.11 9.90
N LEU A 108 -4.22 -11.71 10.50
CA LEU A 108 -4.05 -12.79 11.49
C LEU A 108 -3.48 -14.07 10.88
N SER A 109 -3.74 -14.32 9.60
CA SER A 109 -3.25 -15.50 8.89
C SER A 109 -1.81 -15.39 8.43
N ASP A 110 -1.28 -14.17 8.35
CA ASP A 110 0.06 -13.90 7.84
C ASP A 110 1.09 -14.07 8.96
N LYS A 111 1.56 -15.31 9.12
CA LYS A 111 2.52 -15.67 10.18
C LYS A 111 3.97 -15.31 9.84
N GLU A 112 4.27 -15.10 8.56
CA GLU A 112 5.66 -14.88 8.11
C GLU A 112 6.06 -13.40 8.18
N ASN A 113 5.11 -12.51 7.98
CA ASN A 113 5.34 -11.07 8.10
C ASN A 113 4.70 -10.57 9.39
N SER A 114 5.44 -10.66 10.50
CA SER A 114 4.99 -10.09 11.77
C SER A 114 4.94 -8.56 11.61
N ARG A 115 3.82 -8.08 11.07
CA ARG A 115 3.59 -6.65 10.92
C ARG A 115 3.35 -6.04 12.30
N PRO A 116 3.83 -4.80 12.55
CA PRO A 116 3.62 -4.15 13.85
C PRO A 116 2.16 -4.15 14.29
N LEU A 117 1.22 -4.09 13.33
CA LEU A 117 -0.21 -4.08 13.61
C LEU A 117 -0.74 -5.42 14.14
N ALA A 118 -0.05 -6.54 13.88
CA ALA A 118 -0.45 -7.83 14.41
C ALA A 118 -0.31 -7.89 15.94
N LEU A 119 0.49 -6.99 16.53
CA LEU A 119 0.66 -6.87 17.97
C LEU A 119 -0.37 -5.95 18.63
N GLN A 120 -1.20 -5.28 17.84
CA GLN A 120 -2.25 -4.38 18.33
C GLN A 120 -3.56 -5.13 18.50
N THR A 121 -4.46 -4.60 19.33
CA THR A 121 -5.79 -5.16 19.50
C THR A 121 -6.59 -4.95 18.21
N ARG A 122 -7.61 -5.81 18.01
CA ARG A 122 -8.54 -5.65 16.90
C ARG A 122 -9.14 -4.24 16.85
N LYS A 123 -9.50 -3.70 18.01
CA LYS A 123 -10.11 -2.38 18.12
C LYS A 123 -9.17 -1.27 17.62
N GLU A 124 -7.90 -1.38 17.96
CA GLU A 124 -6.87 -0.42 17.51
C GLU A 124 -6.67 -0.49 15.99
N VAL A 125 -6.63 -1.69 15.44
CA VAL A 125 -6.47 -1.90 14.00
C VAL A 125 -7.71 -1.39 13.25
N GLU A 126 -8.91 -1.65 13.78
CA GLU A 126 -10.16 -1.14 13.18
C GLU A 126 -10.21 0.38 13.17
N LYS A 127 -9.80 1.01 14.26
CA LYS A 127 -9.73 2.47 14.34
C LYS A 127 -8.78 3.03 13.28
N LEU A 128 -7.64 2.40 13.11
CA LEU A 128 -6.66 2.80 12.10
C LEU A 128 -7.25 2.67 10.68
N PHE A 129 -7.94 1.58 10.41
CA PHE A 129 -8.63 1.34 9.14
C PHE A 129 -9.66 2.45 8.87
N GLN A 130 -10.50 2.76 9.85
CA GLN A 130 -11.53 3.79 9.72
C GLN A 130 -10.92 5.17 9.45
N GLN A 131 -9.81 5.49 10.08
CA GLN A 131 -9.11 6.77 9.86
C GLN A 131 -8.54 6.90 8.46
N ARG A 132 -8.12 5.78 7.85
CA ARG A 132 -7.45 5.78 6.55
C ARG A 132 -8.40 5.61 5.37
N GLU A 133 -9.56 4.99 5.57
CA GLU A 133 -10.48 4.65 4.49
C GLU A 133 -10.84 5.83 3.60
N SER A 134 -11.22 6.95 4.21
CA SER A 134 -11.59 8.16 3.46
C SER A 134 -10.41 8.72 2.66
N PHE A 135 -9.19 8.59 3.16
CA PHE A 135 -8.00 9.06 2.46
C PHE A 135 -7.70 8.22 1.22
N TYR A 136 -7.88 6.89 1.29
CA TYR A 136 -7.73 6.05 0.10
C TYR A 136 -8.75 6.45 -0.96
N GLU A 137 -10.00 6.64 -0.58
CA GLU A 137 -11.06 7.03 -1.52
C GLU A 137 -10.80 8.40 -2.13
N GLU A 138 -10.24 9.33 -1.35
CA GLU A 138 -9.92 10.68 -1.82
C GLU A 138 -8.92 10.69 -2.96
N VAL A 139 -7.89 9.85 -2.90
CA VAL A 139 -6.78 9.88 -3.87
C VAL A 139 -6.92 8.87 -5.01
N ALA A 140 -7.87 7.94 -4.90
CA ALA A 140 -8.03 6.88 -5.88
C ALA A 140 -8.68 7.37 -7.17
N ASP A 141 -8.15 6.94 -8.30
CA ASP A 141 -8.80 7.10 -9.61
C ASP A 141 -9.71 5.92 -9.91
N ILE A 142 -9.33 4.73 -9.44
CA ILE A 142 -10.06 3.48 -9.65
C ILE A 142 -10.16 2.78 -8.29
N ILE A 143 -11.35 2.27 -7.96
CA ILE A 143 -11.58 1.47 -6.75
C ILE A 143 -11.95 0.05 -7.17
N ILE A 144 -11.20 -0.94 -6.70
CA ILE A 144 -11.43 -2.35 -6.99
C ILE A 144 -11.80 -3.07 -5.71
N GLU A 145 -12.98 -3.68 -5.68
CA GLU A 145 -13.37 -4.58 -4.60
C GLU A 145 -12.61 -5.90 -4.76
N THR A 146 -11.86 -6.31 -3.75
CA THR A 146 -10.96 -7.47 -3.86
C THR A 146 -11.52 -8.76 -3.27
N LYS A 147 -12.61 -8.70 -2.53
CA LYS A 147 -13.20 -9.85 -1.88
C LYS A 147 -13.61 -10.91 -2.89
N ASP A 148 -13.26 -12.17 -2.63
CA ASP A 148 -13.61 -13.34 -3.44
C ASP A 148 -13.04 -13.30 -4.88
N LYS A 149 -11.97 -12.52 -5.09
CA LYS A 149 -11.28 -12.43 -6.38
C LYS A 149 -9.83 -12.89 -6.24
N SER A 150 -9.33 -13.59 -7.26
CA SER A 150 -7.92 -13.95 -7.32
C SER A 150 -7.07 -12.76 -7.74
N PRO A 151 -5.75 -12.76 -7.45
CA PRO A 151 -4.87 -11.70 -7.92
C PRO A 151 -4.90 -11.52 -9.44
N GLU A 152 -5.05 -12.61 -10.19
CA GLU A 152 -5.11 -12.58 -11.65
C GLU A 152 -6.40 -11.91 -12.13
N GLU A 153 -7.53 -12.19 -11.48
CA GLU A 153 -8.81 -11.56 -11.80
C GLU A 153 -8.76 -10.05 -11.53
N ILE A 154 -8.15 -9.65 -10.41
CA ILE A 154 -7.99 -8.25 -10.05
C ILE A 154 -7.08 -7.54 -11.04
N ALA A 155 -5.94 -8.14 -11.39
CA ALA A 155 -5.02 -7.57 -12.37
C ALA A 155 -5.69 -7.37 -13.72
N LYS A 156 -6.48 -8.35 -14.16
CA LYS A 156 -7.24 -8.25 -15.40
C LYS A 156 -8.26 -7.12 -15.36
N GLU A 157 -8.99 -7.00 -14.25
CA GLU A 157 -9.97 -5.94 -14.06
C GLU A 157 -9.32 -4.55 -14.14
N ILE A 158 -8.14 -4.37 -13.50
CA ILE A 158 -7.39 -3.13 -13.59
C ILE A 158 -7.03 -2.82 -15.05
N GLN A 159 -6.53 -3.81 -15.79
CA GLN A 159 -6.12 -3.63 -17.17
C GLN A 159 -7.31 -3.25 -18.06
N GLU A 160 -8.50 -3.79 -17.80
CA GLU A 160 -9.70 -3.50 -18.57
C GLU A 160 -10.27 -2.10 -18.30
N LEU A 161 -10.03 -1.56 -17.11
CA LEU A 161 -10.50 -0.23 -16.72
C LEU A 161 -9.58 0.91 -17.14
N LYS A 162 -8.42 0.59 -17.65
CA LYS A 162 -7.46 1.61 -18.12
C LYS A 162 -7.88 2.25 -19.45
#